data_c758fc304563a23c9363627890304cfd
#
_entry.id   c758fc304563a23c9363627890304cfd
#
_cell.length_a   1.000
_cell.length_b   1.000
_cell.length_c   1.000
_cell.angle_alpha   90.00
_cell.angle_beta   90.00
_cell.angle_gamma   90.00
#
_symmetry.space_group_name_H-M   'P 1'
#
loop_
_entity.id
_entity.type
_entity.pdbx_description
1 polymer ?
#
loop_
_entity_poly.entity_id
_entity_poly.type
_entity_poly.pdbx_seq_one_letter_code
_entity_poly.pdbx_strand_id
1 'polypeptide(L)'
;HLGWWLQKSVGMNNRHAAINMTYTRKTKDQMAARVAQDIPEGAYVNLGIGMPTQVANHLPAGLEIILHSENGLLGMGPFPKEGKQDPDLINAGKQTITLLDGASIFDSAMSFGMIRAQKVDLTILGAMEVSEHGDIANWKIPGKMVKGMGGAMDLVASAKNIIVAMQQVNKAGQSKLMEKCELPLTGVKCVKKIVTELGVYEIADGGGFKLLETAPGVSIEHIKKATAGWLIVDENVKEMSL
;
A
#
# COMPACT_ATOMS: atom_id res chain seq x y z
N HIS A 1 34.56 16.19 8.84
CA HIS A 1 34.71 14.73 8.81
C HIS A 1 34.51 14.16 10.20
N LEU A 2 33.28 14.09 10.70
CA LEU A 2 32.92 13.33 11.92
C LEU A 2 31.40 13.42 12.03
N GLY A 3 30.69 12.31 11.90
CA GLY A 3 29.27 12.33 12.25
C GLY A 3 28.36 11.35 11.54
N TRP A 4 28.82 10.18 11.11
CA TRP A 4 27.94 9.10 10.57
C TRP A 4 28.06 7.82 11.40
N TRP A 5 27.95 7.95 12.72
CA TRP A 5 27.70 6.81 13.62
C TRP A 5 26.35 7.00 14.27
N LEU A 6 25.29 6.95 13.46
CA LEU A 6 23.93 6.85 14.00
C LEU A 6 23.68 5.38 14.36
N GLN A 7 23.56 5.19 15.64
CA GLN A 7 23.10 4.03 16.37
C GLN A 7 22.27 3.07 15.51
N LYS A 8 22.91 1.97 15.06
CA LYS A 8 22.23 0.69 15.00
C LYS A 8 21.80 0.41 16.43
N SER A 9 20.57 0.79 16.77
CA SER A 9 19.96 0.27 17.98
C SER A 9 19.90 -1.25 17.73
N VAL A 10 20.79 -1.94 18.40
CA VAL A 10 20.84 -3.41 18.45
C VAL A 10 19.42 -3.86 18.80
N GLY A 11 18.71 -4.38 17.82
CA GLY A 11 17.37 -4.91 17.95
C GLY A 11 17.39 -6.16 18.83
N MET A 12 17.43 -5.94 20.13
CA MET A 12 17.10 -6.97 21.09
C MET A 12 15.58 -7.14 21.10
N ASN A 13 15.13 -8.20 20.44
CA ASN A 13 13.89 -8.94 20.73
C ASN A 13 12.61 -8.15 21.08
N ASN A 14 12.27 -7.11 20.32
CA ASN A 14 10.97 -6.45 20.49
C ASN A 14 9.84 -7.08 19.64
N ARG A 15 10.03 -8.31 19.17
CA ARG A 15 9.08 -9.02 18.29
C ARG A 15 7.72 -9.32 18.94
N HIS A 16 7.57 -9.16 20.27
CA HIS A 16 6.38 -9.61 21.00
C HIS A 16 5.82 -8.63 22.03
N ALA A 17 6.32 -7.42 22.12
CA ALA A 17 5.72 -6.44 23.03
C ALA A 17 4.41 -5.90 22.44
N ALA A 18 3.28 -6.22 23.06
CA ALA A 18 2.02 -5.56 22.73
C ALA A 18 2.11 -4.07 23.06
N ILE A 19 1.82 -3.21 22.08
CA ILE A 19 1.86 -1.76 22.25
C ILE A 19 0.50 -1.31 22.74
N ASN A 20 0.43 -0.75 23.98
CA ASN A 20 -0.77 -0.07 24.45
C ASN A 20 -0.98 1.20 23.63
N MET A 21 -2.07 1.25 22.86
CA MET A 21 -2.40 2.38 22.01
C MET A 21 -2.96 3.52 22.85
N THR A 22 -2.21 4.62 22.93
CA THR A 22 -2.63 5.87 23.60
C THR A 22 -3.15 6.94 22.63
N TYR A 23 -3.26 6.60 21.33
CA TYR A 23 -3.71 7.49 20.26
C TYR A 23 -4.94 6.94 19.56
N THR A 24 -5.70 7.82 18.90
CA THR A 24 -6.82 7.38 18.06
C THR A 24 -6.28 6.80 16.74
N ARG A 25 -6.46 5.48 16.57
CA ARG A 25 -6.05 4.79 15.35
C ARG A 25 -6.77 5.36 14.14
N LYS A 26 -6.02 5.69 13.08
CA LYS A 26 -6.61 6.16 11.83
C LYS A 26 -7.45 5.08 11.18
N THR A 27 -8.58 5.49 10.63
CA THR A 27 -9.49 4.60 9.90
C THR A 27 -8.89 4.21 8.55
N LYS A 28 -9.39 3.15 7.95
CA LYS A 28 -9.00 2.77 6.58
C LYS A 28 -9.31 3.86 5.58
N ASP A 29 -10.39 4.58 5.81
CA ASP A 29 -10.84 5.69 5.00
C ASP A 29 -9.87 6.87 5.03
N GLN A 30 -9.41 7.26 6.23
CA GLN A 30 -8.39 8.30 6.40
C GLN A 30 -7.05 7.91 5.76
N MET A 31 -6.66 6.63 5.86
CA MET A 31 -5.46 6.12 5.19
C MET A 31 -5.61 6.17 3.66
N ALA A 32 -6.79 5.79 3.14
CA ALA A 32 -7.09 5.86 1.72
C ALA A 32 -7.05 7.30 1.20
N ALA A 33 -7.58 8.26 1.97
CA ALA A 33 -7.51 9.69 1.65
C ALA A 33 -6.06 10.19 1.58
N ARG A 34 -5.20 9.75 2.51
CA ARG A 34 -3.77 10.10 2.46
C ARG A 34 -3.07 9.50 1.23
N VAL A 35 -3.36 8.24 0.90
CA VAL A 35 -2.80 7.58 -0.31
C VAL A 35 -3.22 8.31 -1.58
N ALA A 36 -4.47 8.77 -1.67
CA ALA A 36 -4.99 9.48 -2.83
C ALA A 36 -4.20 10.75 -3.17
N GLN A 37 -3.59 11.41 -2.16
CA GLN A 37 -2.77 12.61 -2.36
C GLN A 37 -1.44 12.33 -3.10
N ASP A 38 -1.00 11.08 -3.14
CA ASP A 38 0.24 10.68 -3.81
C ASP A 38 0.03 10.22 -5.27
N ILE A 39 -1.20 10.25 -5.78
CA ILE A 39 -1.50 9.80 -7.13
C ILE A 39 -1.19 10.93 -8.13
N PRO A 40 -0.31 10.70 -9.11
CA PRO A 40 -0.01 11.71 -10.12
C PRO A 40 -1.18 11.94 -11.09
N GLU A 41 -1.30 13.16 -11.59
CA GLU A 41 -2.20 13.52 -12.70
C GLU A 41 -1.93 12.64 -13.93
N GLY A 42 -2.99 12.20 -14.61
CA GLY A 42 -2.90 11.39 -15.83
C GLY A 42 -2.43 9.95 -15.62
N ALA A 43 -2.23 9.51 -14.38
CA ALA A 43 -1.67 8.19 -14.10
C ALA A 43 -2.65 7.05 -14.43
N TYR A 44 -2.12 5.96 -14.95
CA TYR A 44 -2.79 4.67 -15.01
C TYR A 44 -2.58 3.94 -13.67
N VAL A 45 -3.65 3.76 -12.92
CA VAL A 45 -3.60 3.29 -11.53
C VAL A 45 -4.32 1.96 -11.36
N ASN A 46 -3.64 0.96 -10.81
CA ASN A 46 -4.27 -0.29 -10.38
C ASN A 46 -4.48 -0.28 -8.86
N LEU A 47 -5.69 -0.61 -8.42
CA LEU A 47 -6.07 -0.68 -7.02
C LEU A 47 -6.24 -2.13 -6.59
N GLY A 48 -5.39 -2.58 -5.67
CA GLY A 48 -5.50 -3.89 -5.03
C GLY A 48 -6.78 -4.05 -4.21
N ILE A 49 -7.14 -5.29 -3.93
CA ILE A 49 -8.37 -5.66 -3.20
C ILE A 49 -8.31 -5.17 -1.74
N GLY A 50 -9.42 -4.72 -1.22
CA GLY A 50 -9.61 -4.32 0.18
C GLY A 50 -9.42 -2.82 0.39
N MET A 51 -8.55 -2.38 1.30
CA MET A 51 -8.36 -0.96 1.59
C MET A 51 -7.95 -0.13 0.36
N PRO A 52 -7.07 -0.60 -0.54
CA PRO A 52 -6.72 0.14 -1.75
C PRO A 52 -7.92 0.55 -2.61
N THR A 53 -8.99 -0.23 -2.67
CA THR A 53 -10.17 0.14 -3.48
C THR A 53 -10.88 1.39 -2.95
N GLN A 54 -10.72 1.73 -1.67
CA GLN A 54 -11.32 2.93 -1.08
C GLN A 54 -10.63 4.22 -1.52
N VAL A 55 -9.40 4.13 -2.04
CA VAL A 55 -8.64 5.30 -2.52
C VAL A 55 -9.38 6.03 -3.63
N ALA A 56 -10.10 5.31 -4.48
CA ALA A 56 -10.91 5.92 -5.55
C ALA A 56 -11.99 6.88 -5.05
N ASN A 57 -12.44 6.75 -3.80
CA ASN A 57 -13.45 7.63 -3.19
C ASN A 57 -12.86 8.96 -2.68
N HIS A 58 -11.54 9.08 -2.64
CA HIS A 58 -10.83 10.21 -2.03
C HIS A 58 -9.93 10.96 -3.01
N LEU A 59 -10.11 10.71 -4.31
CA LEU A 59 -9.34 11.43 -5.33
C LEU A 59 -9.58 12.94 -5.21
N PRO A 60 -8.52 13.76 -5.28
CA PRO A 60 -8.67 15.21 -5.30
C PRO A 60 -9.60 15.66 -6.43
N ALA A 61 -10.41 16.70 -6.16
CA ALA A 61 -11.29 17.25 -7.18
C ALA A 61 -10.48 17.76 -8.38
N GLY A 62 -10.88 17.33 -9.58
CA GLY A 62 -10.19 17.69 -10.82
C GLY A 62 -8.97 16.84 -11.18
N LEU A 63 -8.57 15.89 -10.34
CA LEU A 63 -7.53 14.94 -10.67
C LEU A 63 -8.04 13.94 -11.72
N GLU A 64 -7.47 13.96 -12.90
CA GLU A 64 -7.79 13.00 -13.97
C GLU A 64 -6.84 11.80 -13.92
N ILE A 65 -7.39 10.64 -13.63
CA ILE A 65 -6.65 9.37 -13.64
C ILE A 65 -7.43 8.30 -14.39
N ILE A 66 -6.75 7.25 -14.81
CA ILE A 66 -7.36 6.10 -15.47
C ILE A 66 -7.20 4.88 -14.57
N LEU A 67 -8.32 4.46 -13.96
CA LEU A 67 -8.32 3.25 -13.14
C LEU A 67 -8.31 2.01 -14.02
N HIS A 68 -7.36 1.14 -13.75
CA HIS A 68 -7.19 -0.16 -14.37
C HIS A 68 -7.66 -1.27 -13.44
N SER A 69 -8.38 -2.23 -13.98
CA SER A 69 -8.69 -3.49 -13.29
C SER A 69 -8.12 -4.66 -14.08
N GLU A 70 -7.31 -5.49 -13.43
CA GLU A 70 -6.53 -6.54 -14.09
C GLU A 70 -7.39 -7.64 -14.77
N ASN A 71 -8.67 -7.76 -14.43
CA ASN A 71 -9.60 -8.65 -15.12
C ASN A 71 -9.93 -8.18 -16.55
N GLY A 72 -9.56 -6.95 -16.95
CA GLY A 72 -9.62 -6.47 -18.32
C GLY A 72 -10.38 -5.17 -18.52
N LEU A 73 -10.07 -4.13 -17.77
CA LEU A 73 -10.77 -2.85 -17.87
C LEU A 73 -9.82 -1.66 -17.65
N LEU A 74 -9.94 -0.65 -18.50
CA LEU A 74 -9.44 0.71 -18.30
C LEU A 74 -10.62 1.68 -18.26
N GLY A 75 -10.56 2.68 -17.36
CA GLY A 75 -11.63 3.66 -17.18
C GLY A 75 -12.75 3.14 -16.28
N MET A 76 -12.37 2.44 -15.19
CA MET A 76 -13.30 2.04 -14.14
C MET A 76 -13.90 3.28 -13.48
N GLY A 77 -15.23 3.35 -13.45
CA GLY A 77 -16.00 4.40 -12.80
C GLY A 77 -16.36 4.07 -11.35
N PRO A 78 -17.16 4.93 -10.71
CA PRO A 78 -17.63 4.72 -9.33
C PRO A 78 -18.53 3.49 -9.21
N PHE A 79 -18.82 3.11 -7.96
CA PHE A 79 -19.80 2.05 -7.69
C PHE A 79 -21.20 2.47 -8.17
N PRO A 80 -21.96 1.54 -8.77
CA PRO A 80 -23.30 1.83 -9.25
C PRO A 80 -24.24 2.14 -8.09
N LYS A 81 -25.26 2.98 -8.35
CA LYS A 81 -26.37 3.21 -7.42
C LYS A 81 -27.16 1.91 -7.22
N GLU A 82 -27.81 1.80 -6.08
CA GLU A 82 -28.66 0.64 -5.78
C GLU A 82 -29.70 0.41 -6.89
N GLY A 83 -29.85 -0.85 -7.31
CA GLY A 83 -30.73 -1.26 -8.40
C GLY A 83 -30.20 -0.94 -9.82
N LYS A 84 -28.97 -0.41 -9.95
CA LYS A 84 -28.32 -0.13 -11.26
C LYS A 84 -27.07 -0.98 -11.49
N GLN A 85 -26.89 -2.02 -10.66
CA GLN A 85 -25.75 -2.93 -10.79
C GLN A 85 -25.87 -3.78 -12.06
N ASP A 86 -24.79 -3.83 -12.82
CA ASP A 86 -24.61 -4.79 -13.89
C ASP A 86 -23.72 -5.94 -13.36
N PRO A 87 -24.24 -7.18 -13.29
CA PRO A 87 -23.46 -8.30 -12.75
C PRO A 87 -22.26 -8.69 -13.61
N ASP A 88 -22.24 -8.31 -14.89
CA ASP A 88 -21.14 -8.56 -15.80
C ASP A 88 -20.04 -7.50 -15.73
N LEU A 89 -20.31 -6.35 -15.12
CA LEU A 89 -19.33 -5.28 -14.91
C LEU A 89 -18.77 -5.33 -13.48
N ILE A 90 -17.70 -6.08 -13.30
CA ILE A 90 -17.04 -6.24 -12.00
C ILE A 90 -15.54 -5.87 -12.06
N ASN A 91 -15.04 -5.34 -10.96
CA ASN A 91 -13.60 -5.18 -10.78
C ASN A 91 -12.94 -6.52 -10.36
N ALA A 92 -11.60 -6.53 -10.26
CA ALA A 92 -10.85 -7.69 -9.81
C ALA A 92 -11.20 -8.15 -8.38
N GLY A 93 -11.76 -7.27 -7.57
CA GLY A 93 -12.31 -7.57 -6.23
C GLY A 93 -13.72 -8.16 -6.25
N LYS A 94 -14.29 -8.42 -7.44
CA LYS A 94 -15.66 -8.94 -7.66
C LYS A 94 -16.76 -7.99 -7.19
N GLN A 95 -16.49 -6.71 -7.13
CA GLN A 95 -17.47 -5.68 -6.85
C GLN A 95 -18.01 -5.12 -8.17
N THR A 96 -19.32 -4.92 -8.26
CA THR A 96 -19.93 -4.27 -9.43
C THR A 96 -19.45 -2.82 -9.53
N ILE A 97 -19.15 -2.40 -10.74
CA ILE A 97 -18.61 -1.06 -11.04
C ILE A 97 -19.39 -0.43 -12.20
N THR A 98 -19.12 0.85 -12.46
CA THR A 98 -19.57 1.51 -13.70
C THR A 98 -18.37 1.78 -14.60
N LEU A 99 -18.65 2.20 -15.82
CA LEU A 99 -17.66 2.63 -16.80
C LEU A 99 -17.70 4.14 -16.94
N LEU A 100 -16.53 4.75 -17.09
CA LEU A 100 -16.42 6.13 -17.53
C LEU A 100 -16.58 6.21 -19.05
N ASP A 101 -16.95 7.39 -19.55
CA ASP A 101 -16.96 7.64 -21.00
C ASP A 101 -15.55 7.44 -21.57
N GLY A 102 -15.47 6.66 -22.65
CA GLY A 102 -14.18 6.27 -23.25
C GLY A 102 -13.50 5.07 -22.59
N ALA A 103 -14.13 4.40 -21.63
CA ALA A 103 -13.61 3.17 -21.04
C ALA A 103 -13.41 2.08 -22.09
N SER A 104 -12.45 1.19 -21.85
CA SER A 104 -12.14 0.07 -22.73
C SER A 104 -12.18 -1.24 -21.96
N ILE A 105 -12.85 -2.25 -22.55
CA ILE A 105 -12.91 -3.62 -22.03
C ILE A 105 -12.11 -4.52 -22.96
N PHE A 106 -11.32 -5.40 -22.39
CA PHE A 106 -10.44 -6.32 -23.12
C PHE A 106 -10.25 -7.61 -22.33
N ASP A 107 -9.66 -8.62 -22.93
CA ASP A 107 -9.39 -9.88 -22.25
C ASP A 107 -8.23 -9.78 -21.23
N SER A 108 -8.13 -10.79 -20.39
CA SER A 108 -7.09 -10.83 -19.37
C SER A 108 -5.67 -10.92 -19.95
N ALA A 109 -5.48 -11.51 -21.12
CA ALA A 109 -4.17 -11.61 -21.76
C ALA A 109 -3.65 -10.21 -22.15
N MET A 110 -4.51 -9.38 -22.73
CA MET A 110 -4.20 -7.98 -23.04
C MET A 110 -3.95 -7.17 -21.76
N SER A 111 -4.77 -7.34 -20.73
CA SER A 111 -4.61 -6.66 -19.44
C SER A 111 -3.25 -6.96 -18.81
N PHE A 112 -2.89 -8.22 -18.68
CA PHE A 112 -1.57 -8.60 -18.14
C PHE A 112 -0.42 -8.24 -19.08
N GLY A 113 -0.67 -8.21 -20.39
CA GLY A 113 0.27 -7.65 -21.37
C GLY A 113 0.59 -6.18 -21.08
N MET A 114 -0.41 -5.36 -20.76
CA MET A 114 -0.22 -3.96 -20.37
C MET A 114 0.58 -3.82 -19.06
N ILE A 115 0.27 -4.65 -18.04
CA ILE A 115 1.00 -4.68 -16.78
C ILE A 115 2.47 -4.98 -17.05
N ARG A 116 2.79 -6.08 -17.75
CA ARG A 116 4.15 -6.53 -18.05
C ARG A 116 4.90 -5.56 -18.95
N ALA A 117 4.19 -4.84 -19.83
CA ALA A 117 4.76 -3.77 -20.63
C ALA A 117 4.95 -2.43 -19.89
N GLN A 118 4.79 -2.42 -18.57
CA GLN A 118 4.96 -1.24 -17.70
C GLN A 118 4.04 -0.06 -18.08
N LYS A 119 2.81 -0.36 -18.52
CA LYS A 119 1.82 0.66 -18.84
C LYS A 119 1.01 1.11 -17.62
N VAL A 120 1.12 0.41 -16.50
CA VAL A 120 0.57 0.82 -15.21
C VAL A 120 1.61 1.68 -14.49
N ASP A 121 1.27 2.94 -14.22
CA ASP A 121 2.19 3.89 -13.60
C ASP A 121 2.28 3.70 -12.09
N LEU A 122 1.17 3.36 -11.46
CA LEU A 122 1.05 3.19 -10.02
C LEU A 122 0.17 1.99 -9.67
N THR A 123 0.66 1.16 -8.78
CA THR A 123 -0.13 0.11 -8.13
C THR A 123 -0.22 0.36 -6.64
N ILE A 124 -1.43 0.33 -6.08
CA ILE A 124 -1.67 0.48 -4.65
C ILE A 124 -2.11 -0.88 -4.11
N LEU A 125 -1.35 -1.46 -3.19
CA LEU A 125 -1.57 -2.81 -2.65
C LEU A 125 -1.73 -2.80 -1.14
N GLY A 126 -2.51 -3.75 -0.63
CA GLY A 126 -2.44 -4.14 0.78
C GLY A 126 -1.27 -5.10 1.03
N ALA A 127 -0.74 -5.11 2.25
CA ALA A 127 0.29 -6.06 2.65
C ALA A 127 0.04 -6.68 4.02
N MET A 128 0.59 -7.87 4.21
CA MET A 128 0.70 -8.55 5.51
C MET A 128 2.02 -8.19 6.18
N GLU A 129 3.12 -8.11 5.39
CA GLU A 129 4.44 -7.66 5.81
C GLU A 129 5.13 -6.93 4.68
N VAL A 130 5.98 -5.95 5.05
CA VAL A 130 6.93 -5.28 4.16
C VAL A 130 8.29 -5.26 4.85
N SER A 131 9.36 -5.61 4.12
CA SER A 131 10.72 -5.54 4.64
C SER A 131 11.32 -4.14 4.47
N GLU A 132 12.37 -3.84 5.25
CA GLU A 132 13.13 -2.59 5.14
C GLU A 132 13.86 -2.42 3.81
N HIS A 133 13.88 -3.45 2.97
CA HIS A 133 14.40 -3.41 1.60
C HIS A 133 13.31 -3.32 0.53
N GLY A 134 12.03 -3.20 0.94
CA GLY A 134 10.91 -3.07 0.02
C GLY A 134 10.37 -4.39 -0.54
N ASP A 135 10.69 -5.53 0.09
CA ASP A 135 10.00 -6.78 -0.22
C ASP A 135 8.57 -6.74 0.32
N ILE A 136 7.65 -7.42 -0.34
CA ILE A 136 6.24 -7.47 0.05
C ILE A 136 5.74 -8.90 0.15
N ALA A 137 4.95 -9.18 1.20
CA ALA A 137 4.22 -10.42 1.39
C ALA A 137 2.73 -10.10 1.62
N ASN A 138 1.84 -10.60 0.76
CA ASN A 138 0.42 -10.27 0.85
C ASN A 138 -0.56 -11.39 0.44
N TRP A 139 -0.08 -12.60 0.14
CA TRP A 139 -0.94 -13.62 -0.44
C TRP A 139 -1.15 -14.87 0.41
N LYS A 140 -0.26 -15.17 1.36
CA LYS A 140 -0.31 -16.41 2.14
C LYS A 140 0.19 -16.22 3.56
N ILE A 141 -0.52 -16.79 4.53
CA ILE A 141 -0.05 -17.03 5.89
C ILE A 141 -0.02 -18.57 6.06
N PRO A 142 1.17 -19.18 6.14
CA PRO A 142 1.29 -20.65 6.27
C PRO A 142 0.45 -21.20 7.41
N GLY A 143 -0.28 -22.29 7.15
CA GLY A 143 -1.15 -22.94 8.14
C GLY A 143 -2.43 -22.20 8.54
N LYS A 144 -2.62 -20.93 8.06
CA LYS A 144 -3.80 -20.14 8.45
C LYS A 144 -4.64 -19.68 7.25
N MET A 145 -4.02 -19.13 6.22
CA MET A 145 -4.74 -18.49 5.14
C MET A 145 -3.96 -18.48 3.83
N VAL A 146 -4.66 -18.76 2.74
CA VAL A 146 -4.17 -18.54 1.37
C VAL A 146 -5.21 -17.69 0.65
N LYS A 147 -4.89 -16.42 0.41
CA LYS A 147 -5.74 -15.53 -0.40
C LYS A 147 -5.58 -15.76 -1.89
N GLY A 148 -4.48 -16.44 -2.28
CA GLY A 148 -4.04 -16.47 -3.65
C GLY A 148 -3.28 -15.20 -4.05
N MET A 149 -2.40 -15.34 -5.03
CA MET A 149 -1.58 -14.22 -5.49
C MET A 149 -2.32 -13.30 -6.47
N GLY A 150 -3.34 -13.81 -7.17
CA GLY A 150 -4.03 -13.04 -8.23
C GLY A 150 -3.03 -12.43 -9.21
N GLY A 151 -3.26 -11.19 -9.61
CA GLY A 151 -2.35 -10.38 -10.44
C GLY A 151 -1.22 -9.70 -9.67
N ALA A 152 -1.14 -9.85 -8.34
CA ALA A 152 -0.21 -9.07 -7.53
C ALA A 152 1.26 -9.30 -7.89
N MET A 153 1.65 -10.52 -8.25
CA MET A 153 3.04 -10.81 -8.62
C MET A 153 3.44 -10.15 -9.94
N ASP A 154 2.56 -10.10 -10.94
CA ASP A 154 2.81 -9.37 -12.18
C ASP A 154 2.87 -7.85 -11.94
N LEU A 155 1.95 -7.32 -11.11
CA LEU A 155 1.92 -5.91 -10.74
C LEU A 155 3.21 -5.48 -10.03
N VAL A 156 3.66 -6.21 -9.01
CA VAL A 156 4.87 -5.84 -8.24
C VAL A 156 6.15 -6.03 -9.05
N ALA A 157 6.14 -6.91 -10.05
CA ALA A 157 7.29 -7.12 -10.94
C ALA A 157 7.40 -6.04 -12.03
N SER A 158 6.31 -5.34 -12.34
CA SER A 158 6.24 -4.54 -13.57
C SER A 158 5.74 -3.10 -13.38
N ALA A 159 4.94 -2.78 -12.35
CA ALA A 159 4.47 -1.41 -12.14
C ALA A 159 5.66 -0.48 -11.84
N LYS A 160 5.61 0.74 -12.38
CA LYS A 160 6.69 1.73 -12.18
C LYS A 160 6.81 2.15 -10.71
N ASN A 161 5.68 2.28 -10.04
CA ASN A 161 5.63 2.67 -8.63
C ASN A 161 4.65 1.79 -7.86
N ILE A 162 5.02 1.43 -6.64
CA ILE A 162 4.18 0.65 -5.74
C ILE A 162 4.06 1.35 -4.42
N ILE A 163 2.81 1.67 -4.05
CA ILE A 163 2.44 2.17 -2.73
C ILE A 163 1.75 1.05 -1.98
N VAL A 164 2.19 0.78 -0.77
CA VAL A 164 1.51 -0.15 0.13
C VAL A 164 0.66 0.64 1.11
N ALA A 165 -0.63 0.28 1.21
CA ALA A 165 -1.57 0.81 2.18
C ALA A 165 -1.95 -0.31 3.16
N MET A 166 -1.48 -0.23 4.42
CA MET A 166 -1.62 -1.32 5.38
C MET A 166 -1.63 -0.82 6.82
N GLN A 167 -2.18 -1.61 7.73
CA GLN A 167 -1.96 -1.37 9.16
C GLN A 167 -0.53 -1.75 9.53
N GLN A 168 0.15 -0.92 10.32
CA GLN A 168 1.54 -1.13 10.71
C GLN A 168 1.72 -2.27 11.69
N VAL A 169 0.74 -2.48 12.57
CA VAL A 169 0.75 -3.57 13.54
C VAL A 169 -0.42 -4.53 13.32
N ASN A 170 -0.23 -5.77 13.67
CA ASN A 170 -1.30 -6.77 13.67
C ASN A 170 -2.20 -6.61 14.92
N LYS A 171 -3.22 -7.49 15.07
CA LYS A 171 -4.15 -7.46 16.21
C LYS A 171 -3.47 -7.71 17.56
N ALA A 172 -2.31 -8.36 17.56
CA ALA A 172 -1.51 -8.61 18.75
C ALA A 172 -0.49 -7.50 19.04
N GLY A 173 -0.49 -6.40 18.27
CA GLY A 173 0.45 -5.29 18.43
C GLY A 173 1.84 -5.53 17.84
N GLN A 174 2.03 -6.63 17.10
CA GLN A 174 3.32 -6.94 16.47
C GLN A 174 3.49 -6.16 15.17
N SER A 175 4.69 -5.66 14.91
CA SER A 175 5.04 -4.93 13.70
C SER A 175 4.86 -5.77 12.45
N LYS A 176 4.44 -5.11 11.37
CA LYS A 176 4.38 -5.63 10.00
C LYS A 176 5.39 -4.92 9.09
N LEU A 177 6.08 -3.90 9.60
CA LEU A 177 7.27 -3.31 8.99
C LEU A 177 8.49 -4.04 9.56
N MET A 178 9.07 -4.92 8.77
CA MET A 178 10.01 -5.94 9.21
C MET A 178 11.43 -5.64 8.72
N GLU A 179 12.47 -6.13 9.42
CA GLU A 179 13.81 -6.20 8.85
C GLU A 179 13.80 -7.09 7.60
N LYS A 180 13.17 -8.27 7.71
CA LYS A 180 12.96 -9.22 6.63
C LYS A 180 11.57 -9.83 6.75
N CYS A 181 10.86 -9.98 5.63
CA CYS A 181 9.57 -10.68 5.63
C CYS A 181 9.74 -12.14 6.08
N GLU A 182 8.87 -12.59 6.98
CA GLU A 182 8.80 -13.99 7.43
C GLU A 182 7.76 -14.77 6.61
N LEU A 183 6.78 -14.06 6.03
CA LEU A 183 5.77 -14.66 5.16
C LEU A 183 6.28 -14.83 3.72
N PRO A 184 5.70 -15.78 2.95
CA PRO A 184 6.03 -15.97 1.54
C PRO A 184 5.88 -14.70 0.73
N LEU A 185 6.95 -14.34 0.01
CA LEU A 185 7.00 -13.09 -0.75
C LEU A 185 6.06 -13.09 -1.96
N THR A 186 5.52 -11.93 -2.24
CA THR A 186 4.82 -11.57 -3.49
C THR A 186 5.80 -10.91 -4.47
N GLY A 187 6.71 -10.08 -3.96
CA GLY A 187 7.72 -9.37 -4.73
C GLY A 187 8.91 -8.95 -3.88
N VAL A 188 10.03 -8.67 -4.55
CA VAL A 188 11.32 -8.33 -3.94
C VAL A 188 11.71 -6.93 -4.36
N LYS A 189 12.11 -6.07 -3.40
CA LYS A 189 12.63 -4.71 -3.62
C LYS A 189 11.75 -3.84 -4.53
N CYS A 190 10.44 -4.00 -4.43
CA CYS A 190 9.48 -3.36 -5.34
C CYS A 190 8.68 -2.23 -4.68
N VAL A 191 8.49 -2.29 -3.35
CA VAL A 191 7.75 -1.24 -2.63
C VAL A 191 8.58 0.03 -2.55
N LYS A 192 7.97 1.17 -2.90
CA LYS A 192 8.59 2.49 -2.80
C LYS A 192 8.08 3.28 -1.60
N LYS A 193 6.77 3.27 -1.38
CA LYS A 193 6.12 4.03 -0.31
C LYS A 193 5.14 3.16 0.46
N ILE A 194 5.00 3.45 1.76
CA ILE A 194 4.08 2.75 2.65
C ILE A 194 3.28 3.79 3.41
N VAL A 195 1.96 3.66 3.41
CA VAL A 195 1.03 4.46 4.22
C VAL A 195 0.37 3.55 5.23
N THR A 196 0.49 3.93 6.50
CA THR A 196 -0.09 3.18 7.62
C THR A 196 -0.97 4.07 8.48
N GLU A 197 -1.63 3.50 9.47
CA GLU A 197 -2.37 4.26 10.49
C GLU A 197 -1.47 5.07 11.41
N LEU A 198 -0.15 4.87 11.38
CA LEU A 198 0.83 5.55 12.23
C LEU A 198 1.68 6.57 11.48
N GLY A 199 1.93 6.35 10.20
CA GLY A 199 2.84 7.19 9.44
C GLY A 199 2.93 6.87 7.96
N VAL A 200 3.66 7.71 7.26
CA VAL A 200 4.05 7.52 5.85
C VAL A 200 5.55 7.29 5.80
N TYR A 201 5.94 6.30 5.04
CA TYR A 201 7.33 5.85 4.91
C TYR A 201 7.72 5.74 3.45
N GLU A 202 8.99 5.96 3.17
CA GLU A 202 9.66 5.63 1.93
C GLU A 202 10.75 4.60 2.21
N ILE A 203 10.97 3.67 1.30
CA ILE A 203 12.12 2.77 1.39
C ILE A 203 13.35 3.54 0.92
N ALA A 204 14.31 3.73 1.83
CA ALA A 204 15.52 4.46 1.54
C ALA A 204 16.46 3.67 0.60
N ASP A 205 17.28 4.38 -0.16
CA ASP A 205 18.36 3.76 -0.93
C ASP A 205 19.31 3.04 0.05
N GLY A 206 19.54 1.76 -0.22
CA GLY A 206 20.32 0.91 0.69
C GLY A 206 19.51 0.23 1.79
N GLY A 207 18.23 0.54 1.93
CA GLY A 207 17.30 -0.04 2.89
C GLY A 207 16.96 0.89 4.06
N GLY A 208 15.94 0.51 4.81
CA GLY A 208 15.38 1.27 5.92
C GLY A 208 14.07 1.95 5.58
N PHE A 209 13.22 2.11 6.60
CA PHE A 209 11.96 2.85 6.53
C PHE A 209 12.24 4.31 6.87
N LYS A 210 12.35 5.17 5.88
CA LYS A 210 12.47 6.62 6.08
C LYS A 210 11.10 7.19 6.42
N LEU A 211 10.93 7.66 7.64
CA LEU A 211 9.69 8.28 8.11
C LEU A 211 9.54 9.66 7.46
N LEU A 212 8.48 9.84 6.67
CA LEU A 212 8.14 11.13 6.03
C LEU A 212 7.12 11.90 6.85
N GLU A 213 6.10 11.20 7.36
CA GLU A 213 4.99 11.82 8.10
C GLU A 213 4.57 10.94 9.28
N THR A 214 4.17 11.58 10.38
CA THR A 214 3.48 10.92 11.48
C THR A 214 1.97 11.11 11.35
N ALA A 215 1.17 10.14 11.76
CA ALA A 215 -0.26 10.37 11.89
C ALA A 215 -0.52 11.35 13.05
N PRO A 216 -1.57 12.21 12.97
CA PRO A 216 -1.89 13.15 14.02
C PRO A 216 -1.98 12.52 15.41
N GLY A 217 -1.22 13.10 16.36
CA GLY A 217 -1.14 12.64 17.73
C GLY A 217 -0.26 11.41 17.96
N VAL A 218 0.44 10.90 16.97
CA VAL A 218 1.36 9.76 17.08
C VAL A 218 2.78 10.25 17.27
N SER A 219 3.41 9.85 18.38
CA SER A 219 4.80 10.22 18.66
C SER A 219 5.79 9.34 17.88
N ILE A 220 6.96 9.89 17.57
CA ILE A 220 8.07 9.17 16.95
C ILE A 220 8.48 7.95 17.80
N GLU A 221 8.48 8.09 19.12
CA GLU A 221 8.81 6.99 20.03
C GLU A 221 7.80 5.83 19.94
N HIS A 222 6.51 6.14 19.68
CA HIS A 222 5.52 5.10 19.42
C HIS A 222 5.80 4.39 18.10
N ILE A 223 6.14 5.14 17.05
CA ILE A 223 6.49 4.58 15.75
C ILE A 223 7.74 3.69 15.83
N LYS A 224 8.78 4.11 16.57
CA LYS A 224 9.97 3.28 16.79
C LYS A 224 9.62 1.93 17.41
N LYS A 225 8.74 1.92 18.43
CA LYS A 225 8.28 0.67 19.07
C LYS A 225 7.43 -0.20 18.12
N ALA A 226 6.69 0.43 17.19
CA ALA A 226 5.81 -0.23 16.24
C ALA A 226 6.53 -0.70 14.96
N THR A 227 7.83 -0.48 14.84
CA THR A 227 8.63 -0.82 13.65
C THR A 227 9.73 -1.80 14.03
N ALA A 228 9.71 -3.00 13.45
CA ALA A 228 10.71 -4.03 13.71
C ALA A 228 11.95 -3.92 12.82
N GLY A 229 11.81 -3.33 11.63
CA GLY A 229 12.94 -3.04 10.74
C GLY A 229 13.62 -1.72 11.07
N TRP A 230 14.65 -1.40 10.32
CA TRP A 230 15.43 -0.17 10.50
C TRP A 230 14.60 1.06 10.16
N LEU A 231 14.34 1.91 11.16
CA LEU A 231 13.63 3.18 11.02
C LEU A 231 14.62 4.34 10.92
N ILE A 232 14.48 5.14 9.87
CA ILE A 232 15.24 6.37 9.65
C ILE A 232 14.31 7.54 9.91
N VAL A 233 14.71 8.43 10.82
CA VAL A 233 13.93 9.61 11.21
C VAL A 233 14.77 10.85 10.95
N ASP A 234 14.30 11.68 10.03
CA ASP A 234 14.91 12.98 9.73
C ASP A 234 14.32 14.09 10.63
N GLU A 235 14.98 15.25 10.66
CA GLU A 235 14.51 16.43 11.40
C GLU A 235 13.22 17.04 10.77
N ASN A 236 12.92 16.72 9.53
CA ASN A 236 11.82 17.31 8.74
C ASN A 236 10.56 16.43 8.68
N VAL A 237 10.36 15.51 9.63
CA VAL A 237 9.13 14.70 9.69
C VAL A 237 7.92 15.60 9.94
N LYS A 238 6.92 15.49 9.06
CA LYS A 238 5.69 16.31 9.15
C LYS A 238 4.55 15.50 9.78
N GLU A 239 3.50 16.18 10.18
CA GLU A 239 2.24 15.52 10.53
C GLU A 239 1.39 15.35 9.26
N MET A 240 0.73 14.19 9.09
CA MET A 240 -0.18 13.94 7.96
C MET A 240 -1.29 14.98 7.90
N SER A 241 -1.53 15.51 6.73
CA SER A 241 -2.77 16.21 6.39
C SER A 241 -3.84 15.19 6.01
N LEU A 242 -4.96 15.18 6.73
CA LEU A 242 -6.07 14.22 6.55
C LEU A 242 -7.38 14.94 6.29
#